data_f044d46158f094cc8a445b96b2b97054
#
_entry.id   f044d46158f094cc8a445b96b2b97054
#
_cell.length_a   1.000
_cell.length_b   1.000
_cell.length_c   1.000
_cell.angle_alpha   90.00
_cell.angle_beta   90.00
_cell.angle_gamma   90.00
#
_symmetry.space_group_name_H-M   'P 1'
#
loop_
_entity.id
_entity.type
_entity.pdbx_description
1 polymer ?
#
loop_
_entity_poly.entity_id
_entity_poly.type
_entity_poly.pdbx_seq_one_letter_code
_entity_poly.pdbx_strand_id
1 'polypeptide(L)'
;VVDVLTPRYQAVARFQGGPNAGHTLEFNGEKYVLRSIPSGIFQGGKTNIIGNGVVLDPILFREEATALAKSGHDLKGRLQISKKAHLILPTHRMLDAAQEAAKGSARIGTTGKGIGPTYTDKVSRTGMRVGDVLGPEFRAVYDRVKARHEATLRSLGYVYDIAELERQWFDAVEY
;
A
#
# COMPACT_ATOMS: atom_id res chain seq x y z
N VAL A 1 7.21 6.85 -19.96
CA VAL A 1 6.75 5.75 -20.85
C VAL A 1 5.25 5.53 -20.68
N VAL A 2 4.75 5.22 -19.46
CA VAL A 2 3.32 4.92 -19.25
C VAL A 2 2.44 6.09 -19.72
N ASP A 3 2.77 7.31 -19.30
CA ASP A 3 2.02 8.50 -19.67
C ASP A 3 1.90 8.70 -21.19
N VAL A 4 3.01 8.51 -21.93
CA VAL A 4 3.06 8.60 -23.40
C VAL A 4 2.21 7.51 -24.09
N LEU A 5 2.10 6.32 -23.48
CA LEU A 5 1.34 5.21 -24.05
C LEU A 5 -0.15 5.25 -23.68
N THR A 6 -0.48 5.84 -22.54
CA THR A 6 -1.85 5.87 -22.00
C THR A 6 -2.93 6.33 -23.00
N PRO A 7 -2.71 7.32 -23.87
CA PRO A 7 -3.73 7.73 -24.84
C PRO A 7 -4.21 6.62 -25.77
N ARG A 8 -3.35 5.61 -26.03
CA ARG A 8 -3.64 4.49 -26.94
C ARG A 8 -4.44 3.35 -26.30
N TYR A 9 -4.69 3.41 -24.97
CA TYR A 9 -5.34 2.32 -24.24
C TYR A 9 -6.54 2.86 -23.43
N GLN A 10 -7.52 1.99 -23.15
CA GLN A 10 -8.67 2.32 -22.31
C GLN A 10 -8.39 2.22 -20.83
N ALA A 11 -7.42 1.39 -20.44
CA ALA A 11 -7.10 1.15 -19.04
C ALA A 11 -5.60 1.16 -18.78
N VAL A 12 -5.22 1.59 -17.58
CA VAL A 12 -3.84 1.52 -17.05
C VAL A 12 -3.88 0.72 -15.76
N ALA A 13 -3.15 -0.39 -15.72
CA ALA A 13 -3.11 -1.27 -14.55
C ALA A 13 -1.73 -1.30 -13.90
N ARG A 14 -1.70 -1.06 -12.61
CA ARG A 14 -0.58 -1.44 -11.76
C ARG A 14 -0.85 -2.83 -11.23
N PHE A 15 -0.12 -3.82 -11.71
CA PHE A 15 -0.44 -5.23 -11.42
C PHE A 15 0.34 -5.80 -10.23
N GLN A 16 1.47 -5.20 -9.84
CA GLN A 16 2.32 -5.64 -8.72
C GLN A 16 3.10 -4.49 -8.08
N GLY A 17 3.87 -4.79 -7.04
CA GLY A 17 4.70 -3.85 -6.31
C GLY A 17 3.98 -3.21 -5.13
N GLY A 18 4.64 -2.29 -4.46
CA GLY A 18 4.14 -1.57 -3.30
C GLY A 18 4.57 -0.09 -3.34
N PRO A 19 4.27 0.71 -2.32
CA PRO A 19 4.57 2.14 -2.30
C PRO A 19 6.02 2.45 -1.89
N ASN A 20 6.97 1.58 -2.22
CA ASN A 20 8.38 1.72 -1.86
C ASN A 20 9.09 2.86 -2.61
N ALA A 21 8.71 3.11 -3.86
CA ALA A 21 9.24 4.20 -4.67
C ALA A 21 8.11 5.01 -5.28
N GLY A 22 8.26 6.33 -5.27
CA GLY A 22 7.39 7.23 -6.01
C GLY A 22 7.90 7.41 -7.45
N HIS A 23 7.00 7.59 -8.40
CA HIS A 23 7.31 8.10 -9.71
C HIS A 23 6.79 9.52 -9.86
N THR A 24 7.65 10.39 -10.30
CA THR A 24 7.32 11.81 -10.46
C THR A 24 6.88 12.07 -11.90
N LEU A 25 5.78 12.79 -12.01
CA LEU A 25 5.27 13.35 -13.25
C LEU A 25 5.31 14.87 -13.14
N GLU A 26 5.71 15.53 -14.20
CA GLU A 26 5.71 16.99 -14.27
C GLU A 26 5.04 17.42 -15.57
N PHE A 27 3.96 18.16 -15.45
CA PHE A 27 3.22 18.73 -16.57
C PHE A 27 2.42 19.96 -16.13
N ASN A 28 2.19 20.88 -17.06
CA ASN A 28 1.52 22.16 -16.80
C ASN A 28 2.12 22.99 -15.66
N GLY A 29 3.44 22.84 -15.41
CA GLY A 29 4.13 23.52 -14.31
C GLY A 29 3.90 22.95 -12.93
N GLU A 30 3.17 21.84 -12.81
CA GLU A 30 2.91 21.14 -11.56
C GLU A 30 3.65 19.80 -11.50
N LYS A 31 4.03 19.42 -10.28
CA LYS A 31 4.76 18.20 -9.99
C LYS A 31 3.93 17.26 -9.14
N TYR A 32 3.70 16.06 -9.64
CA TYR A 32 2.94 15.01 -8.98
C TYR A 32 3.84 13.82 -8.64
N VAL A 33 3.71 13.31 -7.42
CA VAL A 33 4.43 12.10 -6.99
C VAL A 33 3.43 11.01 -6.71
N LEU A 34 3.35 10.02 -7.59
CA LEU A 34 2.48 8.85 -7.43
C LEU A 34 3.29 7.67 -6.87
N ARG A 35 2.65 6.89 -6.01
CA ARG A 35 3.24 5.67 -5.40
C ARG A 35 2.42 4.42 -5.69
N SER A 36 1.12 4.51 -5.53
CA SER A 36 0.18 3.40 -5.69
C SER A 36 -0.76 3.58 -6.86
N ILE A 37 -1.19 4.80 -7.11
CA ILE A 37 -2.17 5.13 -8.14
C ILE A 37 -1.49 5.14 -9.52
N PRO A 38 -2.08 4.48 -10.54
CA PRO A 38 -1.54 4.52 -11.90
C PRO A 38 -1.57 5.92 -12.51
N SER A 39 -0.54 6.28 -13.28
CA SER A 39 -0.40 7.61 -13.91
C SER A 39 -1.48 7.92 -14.97
N GLY A 40 -2.22 6.93 -15.44
CA GLY A 40 -3.38 7.13 -16.30
C GLY A 40 -4.49 7.97 -15.66
N ILE A 41 -4.42 8.22 -14.35
CA ILE A 41 -5.39 9.04 -13.63
C ILE A 41 -5.44 10.49 -14.14
N PHE A 42 -4.34 11.00 -14.67
CA PHE A 42 -4.27 12.35 -15.23
C PHE A 42 -4.95 12.49 -16.60
N GLN A 43 -5.25 11.37 -17.26
CA GLN A 43 -5.91 11.39 -18.58
C GLN A 43 -7.39 11.07 -18.45
N GLY A 44 -8.23 11.94 -18.99
CA GLY A 44 -9.69 11.78 -18.99
C GLY A 44 -10.14 10.48 -19.66
N GLY A 45 -11.25 9.90 -19.20
CA GLY A 45 -11.90 8.73 -19.80
C GLY A 45 -11.11 7.40 -19.66
N LYS A 46 -10.06 7.36 -18.85
CA LYS A 46 -9.26 6.15 -18.62
C LYS A 46 -9.63 5.45 -17.32
N THR A 47 -9.75 4.12 -17.36
CA THR A 47 -9.88 3.30 -16.16
C THR A 47 -8.49 3.00 -15.60
N ASN A 48 -8.31 3.26 -14.30
CA ASN A 48 -7.08 2.97 -13.59
C ASN A 48 -7.31 1.81 -12.63
N ILE A 49 -6.40 0.83 -12.61
CA ILE A 49 -6.59 -0.40 -11.85
C ILE A 49 -5.38 -0.64 -10.94
N ILE A 50 -5.65 -0.85 -9.65
CA ILE A 50 -4.70 -1.44 -8.70
C ILE A 50 -5.01 -2.92 -8.63
N GLY A 51 -4.12 -3.74 -9.19
CA GLY A 51 -4.31 -5.17 -9.34
C GLY A 51 -4.02 -5.98 -8.06
N ASN A 52 -4.37 -7.24 -8.10
CA ASN A 52 -4.23 -8.16 -6.96
C ASN A 52 -2.78 -8.49 -6.58
N GLY A 53 -1.82 -8.24 -7.45
CA GLY A 53 -0.39 -8.40 -7.14
C GLY A 53 0.19 -7.25 -6.31
N VAL A 54 -0.52 -6.12 -6.20
CA VAL A 54 -0.08 -4.97 -5.42
C VAL A 54 -0.22 -5.23 -3.92
N VAL A 55 0.71 -4.70 -3.14
CA VAL A 55 0.58 -4.52 -1.68
C VAL A 55 0.33 -3.04 -1.42
N LEU A 56 -0.81 -2.72 -0.82
CA LEU A 56 -1.34 -1.37 -0.67
C LEU A 56 -1.20 -0.89 0.77
N ASP A 57 -0.60 0.27 0.96
CA ASP A 57 -0.56 0.96 2.25
C ASP A 57 -1.73 1.96 2.31
N PRO A 58 -2.72 1.77 3.19
CA PRO A 58 -3.89 2.63 3.26
C PRO A 58 -3.55 4.10 3.58
N ILE A 59 -2.55 4.33 4.45
CA ILE A 59 -2.13 5.67 4.84
C ILE A 59 -1.58 6.42 3.63
N LEU A 60 -0.59 5.82 2.97
CA LEU A 60 0.04 6.43 1.79
C LEU A 60 -0.95 6.55 0.61
N PHE A 61 -1.87 5.61 0.48
CA PHE A 61 -2.93 5.68 -0.53
C PHE A 61 -3.86 6.87 -0.28
N ARG A 62 -4.34 7.06 0.96
CA ARG A 62 -5.19 8.20 1.32
C ARG A 62 -4.48 9.54 1.08
N GLU A 63 -3.21 9.65 1.46
CA GLU A 63 -2.41 10.85 1.21
C GLU A 63 -2.35 11.18 -0.29
N GLU A 64 -2.03 10.18 -1.11
CA GLU A 64 -1.92 10.30 -2.56
C GLU A 64 -3.28 10.68 -3.19
N ALA A 65 -4.34 9.99 -2.81
CA ALA A 65 -5.70 10.25 -3.28
C ALA A 65 -6.19 11.65 -2.91
N THR A 66 -5.92 12.08 -1.67
CA THR A 66 -6.29 13.42 -1.19
C THR A 66 -5.53 14.51 -1.95
N ALA A 67 -4.23 14.30 -2.21
CA ALA A 67 -3.43 15.25 -2.99
C ALA A 67 -3.95 15.39 -4.43
N LEU A 68 -4.29 14.28 -5.06
CA LEU A 68 -4.88 14.28 -6.42
C LEU A 68 -6.25 14.99 -6.45
N ALA A 69 -7.11 14.72 -5.48
CA ALA A 69 -8.42 15.38 -5.39
C ALA A 69 -8.29 16.90 -5.22
N LYS A 70 -7.34 17.37 -4.39
CA LYS A 70 -7.04 18.81 -4.23
C LYS A 70 -6.55 19.47 -5.51
N SER A 71 -5.89 18.72 -6.38
CA SER A 71 -5.42 19.18 -7.70
C SER A 71 -6.48 18.97 -8.81
N GLY A 72 -7.73 18.67 -8.44
CA GLY A 72 -8.84 18.52 -9.39
C GLY A 72 -8.92 17.16 -10.10
N HIS A 73 -8.15 16.17 -9.66
CA HIS A 73 -8.19 14.82 -10.22
C HIS A 73 -9.05 13.89 -9.38
N ASP A 74 -10.34 13.76 -9.73
CA ASP A 74 -11.26 12.85 -9.05
C ASP A 74 -10.93 11.38 -9.39
N LEU A 75 -10.89 10.55 -8.36
CA LEU A 75 -10.65 9.11 -8.46
C LEU A 75 -11.94 8.31 -8.62
N LYS A 76 -13.08 8.89 -8.20
CA LYS A 76 -14.37 8.20 -8.17
C LYS A 76 -14.78 7.77 -9.59
N GLY A 77 -15.11 6.49 -9.73
CA GLY A 77 -15.45 5.89 -11.02
C GLY A 77 -14.30 5.71 -12.01
N ARG A 78 -13.09 6.22 -11.68
CA ARG A 78 -11.91 6.14 -12.54
C ARG A 78 -10.80 5.25 -11.98
N LEU A 79 -10.81 4.98 -10.69
CA LEU A 79 -9.89 4.07 -10.02
C LEU A 79 -10.64 2.85 -9.49
N GLN A 80 -10.14 1.68 -9.81
CA GLN A 80 -10.61 0.40 -9.31
C GLN A 80 -9.49 -0.29 -8.53
N ILE A 81 -9.81 -0.80 -7.34
CA ILE A 81 -8.86 -1.53 -6.50
C ILE A 81 -9.34 -2.97 -6.37
N SER A 82 -8.46 -3.91 -6.69
CA SER A 82 -8.76 -5.32 -6.55
C SER A 82 -9.02 -5.68 -5.08
N LYS A 83 -10.17 -6.27 -4.78
CA LYS A 83 -10.48 -6.83 -3.46
C LYS A 83 -9.45 -7.88 -2.99
N LYS A 84 -8.67 -8.45 -3.92
CA LYS A 84 -7.62 -9.44 -3.64
C LYS A 84 -6.23 -8.83 -3.42
N ALA A 85 -6.05 -7.51 -3.58
CA ALA A 85 -4.82 -6.83 -3.20
C ALA A 85 -4.61 -6.93 -1.68
N HIS A 86 -3.35 -7.09 -1.25
CA HIS A 86 -3.04 -7.20 0.17
C HIS A 86 -2.78 -5.83 0.78
N LEU A 87 -3.16 -5.67 2.05
CA LEU A 87 -2.93 -4.46 2.82
C LEU A 87 -1.63 -4.57 3.62
N ILE A 88 -0.85 -3.50 3.60
CA ILE A 88 0.29 -3.32 4.49
C ILE A 88 -0.26 -2.84 5.84
N LEU A 89 -0.14 -3.66 6.87
CA LEU A 89 -0.51 -3.32 8.24
C LEU A 89 0.63 -2.58 8.95
N PRO A 90 0.34 -1.82 10.02
CA PRO A 90 1.38 -1.21 10.87
C PRO A 90 2.44 -2.21 11.33
N THR A 91 2.03 -3.41 11.72
CA THR A 91 2.93 -4.49 12.16
C THR A 91 3.86 -5.01 11.06
N HIS A 92 3.50 -4.91 9.78
CA HIS A 92 4.43 -5.24 8.69
C HIS A 92 5.64 -4.30 8.66
N ARG A 93 5.44 -3.00 8.95
CA ARG A 93 6.56 -2.04 9.05
C ARG A 93 7.48 -2.39 10.21
N MET A 94 6.92 -2.83 11.35
CA MET A 94 7.71 -3.29 12.50
C MET A 94 8.49 -4.57 12.19
N LEU A 95 7.87 -5.52 11.49
CA LEU A 95 8.56 -6.74 11.04
C LEU A 95 9.72 -6.41 10.09
N ASP A 96 9.53 -5.48 9.16
CA ASP A 96 10.58 -5.04 8.23
C ASP A 96 11.78 -4.47 9.00
N ALA A 97 11.51 -3.57 9.95
CA ALA A 97 12.53 -2.98 10.80
C ALA A 97 13.23 -4.01 11.71
N ALA A 98 12.46 -4.91 12.34
CA ALA A 98 13.00 -5.95 13.22
C ALA A 98 13.89 -6.94 12.46
N GLN A 99 13.47 -7.37 11.29
CA GLN A 99 14.23 -8.28 10.43
C GLN A 99 15.52 -7.65 9.91
N GLU A 100 15.50 -6.35 9.56
CA GLU A 100 16.70 -5.62 9.19
C GLU A 100 17.65 -5.45 10.39
N ALA A 101 17.11 -5.12 11.57
CA ALA A 101 17.93 -5.02 12.78
C ALA A 101 18.61 -6.36 13.13
N ALA A 102 17.90 -7.47 13.01
CA ALA A 102 18.43 -8.83 13.30
C ALA A 102 19.56 -9.25 12.37
N LYS A 103 19.64 -8.70 11.15
CA LYS A 103 20.73 -9.03 10.19
C LYS A 103 22.08 -8.38 10.54
N GLY A 104 22.14 -7.42 11.46
CA GLY A 104 23.38 -6.76 11.85
C GLY A 104 24.14 -6.16 10.65
N SER A 105 25.36 -6.64 10.38
CA SER A 105 26.19 -6.20 9.26
C SER A 105 25.70 -6.67 7.88
N ALA A 106 24.81 -7.67 7.83
CA ALA A 106 24.23 -8.20 6.58
C ALA A 106 22.92 -7.51 6.18
N ARG A 107 22.68 -6.28 6.66
CA ARG A 107 21.50 -5.48 6.29
C ARG A 107 21.43 -5.26 4.78
N ILE A 108 20.22 -5.41 4.24
CA ILE A 108 19.94 -5.19 2.81
C ILE A 108 19.64 -3.72 2.52
N GLY A 109 19.24 -2.95 3.53
CA GLY A 109 18.82 -1.56 3.38
C GLY A 109 17.40 -1.45 2.83
N THR A 110 16.44 -2.10 3.48
CA THR A 110 15.02 -2.00 3.08
C THR A 110 14.48 -0.58 3.26
N THR A 111 13.36 -0.29 2.61
CA THR A 111 12.70 1.02 2.75
C THR A 111 11.92 1.16 4.07
N GLY A 112 11.87 0.12 4.91
CA GLY A 112 11.13 0.11 6.17
C GLY A 112 9.60 0.21 6.01
N LYS A 113 9.08 -0.02 4.82
CA LYS A 113 7.65 0.14 4.51
C LYS A 113 6.83 -1.14 4.63
N GLY A 114 7.43 -2.22 5.09
CA GLY A 114 6.73 -3.49 5.30
C GLY A 114 6.39 -4.26 4.03
N ILE A 115 6.99 -3.92 2.88
CA ILE A 115 6.70 -4.55 1.59
C ILE A 115 7.02 -6.05 1.61
N GLY A 116 8.24 -6.40 2.03
CA GLY A 116 8.69 -7.79 2.11
C GLY A 116 7.79 -8.66 3.02
N PRO A 117 7.59 -8.28 4.27
CA PRO A 117 6.68 -8.99 5.18
C PRO A 117 5.25 -9.14 4.65
N THR A 118 4.71 -8.12 3.96
CA THR A 118 3.37 -8.21 3.35
C THR A 118 3.35 -9.23 2.21
N TYR A 119 4.40 -9.30 1.38
CA TYR A 119 4.49 -10.34 0.36
C TYR A 119 4.67 -11.74 0.96
N THR A 120 5.40 -11.87 2.07
CA THR A 120 5.47 -13.14 2.82
C THR A 120 4.07 -13.59 3.22
N ASP A 121 3.29 -12.71 3.80
CA ASP A 121 1.91 -13.00 4.19
C ASP A 121 1.01 -13.33 2.99
N LYS A 122 1.20 -12.64 1.88
CA LYS A 122 0.47 -12.91 0.65
C LYS A 122 0.73 -14.32 0.13
N VAL A 123 2.00 -14.73 0.07
CA VAL A 123 2.40 -16.04 -0.44
C VAL A 123 1.96 -17.15 0.52
N SER A 124 2.09 -16.95 1.83
CA SER A 124 1.63 -17.89 2.85
C SER A 124 0.12 -17.90 3.05
N ARG A 125 -0.63 -17.01 2.36
CA ARG A 125 -2.09 -16.89 2.43
C ARG A 125 -2.61 -16.53 3.83
N THR A 126 -1.84 -15.77 4.57
CA THR A 126 -2.13 -15.38 5.95
C THR A 126 -2.36 -13.88 6.12
N GLY A 127 -2.15 -13.10 5.07
CA GLY A 127 -2.31 -11.65 5.07
C GLY A 127 -3.75 -11.19 4.94
N MET A 128 -3.94 -9.91 5.19
CA MET A 128 -5.21 -9.21 5.04
C MET A 128 -5.35 -8.61 3.64
N ARG A 129 -6.53 -8.67 3.07
CA ARG A 129 -6.86 -8.15 1.73
C ARG A 129 -7.75 -6.92 1.80
N VAL A 130 -7.77 -6.12 0.75
CA VAL A 130 -8.71 -5.00 0.59
C VAL A 130 -10.16 -5.45 0.77
N GLY A 131 -10.54 -6.63 0.25
CA GLY A 131 -11.89 -7.15 0.39
C GLY A 131 -12.31 -7.47 1.82
N ASP A 132 -11.36 -7.76 2.72
CA ASP A 132 -11.64 -8.08 4.13
C ASP A 132 -12.13 -6.84 4.89
N VAL A 133 -11.74 -5.63 4.45
CA VAL A 133 -12.19 -4.35 5.04
C VAL A 133 -13.71 -4.16 4.90
N LEU A 134 -14.27 -4.68 3.82
CA LEU A 134 -15.71 -4.55 3.52
C LEU A 134 -16.56 -5.62 4.23
N GLY A 135 -15.93 -6.57 4.90
CA GLY A 135 -16.60 -7.68 5.55
C GLY A 135 -16.91 -7.42 7.03
N PRO A 136 -17.90 -8.12 7.60
CA PRO A 136 -18.25 -8.01 9.02
C PRO A 136 -17.11 -8.47 9.95
N GLU A 137 -16.24 -9.32 9.46
CA GLU A 137 -15.12 -9.89 10.22
C GLU A 137 -13.83 -9.02 10.14
N PHE A 138 -13.92 -7.79 9.63
CA PHE A 138 -12.76 -6.91 9.38
C PHE A 138 -11.83 -6.84 10.60
N ARG A 139 -12.37 -6.51 11.77
CA ARG A 139 -11.58 -6.37 12.99
C ARG A 139 -10.94 -7.68 13.44
N ALA A 140 -11.69 -8.77 13.39
CA ALA A 140 -11.19 -10.10 13.75
C ALA A 140 -10.04 -10.56 12.80
N VAL A 141 -10.15 -10.26 11.51
CA VAL A 141 -9.08 -10.53 10.54
C VAL A 141 -7.84 -9.72 10.87
N TYR A 142 -7.99 -8.43 11.14
CA TYR A 142 -6.90 -7.54 11.52
C TYR A 142 -6.18 -8.05 12.78
N ASP A 143 -6.93 -8.30 13.86
CA ASP A 143 -6.38 -8.72 15.16
C ASP A 143 -5.66 -10.07 15.06
N ARG A 144 -6.18 -11.02 14.28
CA ARG A 144 -5.53 -12.31 14.02
C ARG A 144 -4.18 -12.14 13.30
N VAL A 145 -4.11 -11.29 12.27
CA VAL A 145 -2.87 -11.01 11.54
C VAL A 145 -1.87 -10.31 12.46
N LYS A 146 -2.33 -9.29 13.19
CA LYS A 146 -1.53 -8.55 14.17
C LYS A 146 -0.93 -9.49 15.23
N ALA A 147 -1.74 -10.34 15.85
CA ALA A 147 -1.27 -11.27 16.90
C ALA A 147 -0.15 -12.19 16.42
N ARG A 148 -0.22 -12.67 15.17
CA ARG A 148 0.84 -13.48 14.56
C ARG A 148 2.13 -12.67 14.37
N HIS A 149 2.04 -11.43 13.91
CA HIS A 149 3.18 -10.53 13.76
C HIS A 149 3.82 -10.21 15.10
N GLU A 150 3.00 -9.94 16.13
CA GLU A 150 3.47 -9.68 17.48
C GLU A 150 4.21 -10.87 18.10
N ALA A 151 3.76 -12.10 17.82
CA ALA A 151 4.49 -13.29 18.24
C ALA A 151 5.90 -13.36 17.62
N THR A 152 6.01 -13.03 16.32
CA THR A 152 7.30 -12.95 15.63
C THR A 152 8.17 -11.83 16.17
N LEU A 153 7.62 -10.64 16.39
CA LEU A 153 8.35 -9.49 16.94
C LEU A 153 8.88 -9.80 18.35
N ARG A 154 8.08 -10.46 19.20
CA ARG A 154 8.50 -10.93 20.52
C ARG A 154 9.66 -11.93 20.43
N SER A 155 9.61 -12.89 19.50
CA SER A 155 10.69 -13.86 19.31
C SER A 155 12.00 -13.22 18.84
N LEU A 156 11.92 -12.07 18.16
CA LEU A 156 13.08 -11.28 17.75
C LEU A 156 13.55 -10.30 18.85
N GLY A 157 12.87 -10.23 20.01
CA GLY A 157 13.17 -9.29 21.07
C GLY A 157 12.98 -7.82 20.66
N TYR A 158 12.15 -7.56 19.65
CA TYR A 158 11.98 -6.22 19.10
C TYR A 158 10.92 -5.44 19.88
N VAL A 159 11.34 -4.33 20.50
CA VAL A 159 10.46 -3.40 21.23
C VAL A 159 9.96 -2.32 20.27
N TYR A 160 8.66 -2.07 20.26
CA TYR A 160 8.03 -1.11 19.37
C TYR A 160 6.77 -0.50 20.00
N ASP A 161 6.36 0.63 19.47
CA ASP A 161 5.04 1.24 19.69
C ASP A 161 4.41 1.54 18.33
N ILE A 162 3.17 1.10 18.14
CA ILE A 162 2.41 1.31 16.90
C ILE A 162 1.07 2.02 17.14
N ALA A 163 0.78 2.46 18.35
CA ALA A 163 -0.54 2.98 18.70
C ALA A 163 -0.99 4.11 17.76
N GLU A 164 -0.14 5.08 17.52
CA GLU A 164 -0.43 6.21 16.63
C GLU A 164 -0.50 5.76 15.15
N LEU A 165 0.42 4.91 14.71
CA LEU A 165 0.41 4.38 13.35
C LEU A 165 -0.82 3.52 13.07
N GLU A 166 -1.25 2.75 14.07
CA GLU A 166 -2.47 1.93 14.01
C GLU A 166 -3.73 2.78 13.93
N ARG A 167 -3.80 3.86 14.72
CA ARG A 167 -4.90 4.84 14.62
C ARG A 167 -4.98 5.44 13.22
N GLN A 168 -3.87 5.95 12.69
CA GLN A 168 -3.79 6.51 11.33
C GLN A 168 -4.18 5.50 10.27
N TRP A 169 -3.83 4.23 10.47
CA TRP A 169 -4.14 3.15 9.54
C TRP A 169 -5.66 2.89 9.49
N PHE A 170 -6.33 2.80 10.65
CA PHE A 170 -7.79 2.64 10.70
C PHE A 170 -8.50 3.84 10.10
N ASP A 171 -8.09 5.07 10.45
CA ASP A 171 -8.62 6.29 9.85
C ASP A 171 -8.45 6.30 8.30
N ALA A 172 -7.37 5.70 7.80
CA ALA A 172 -7.12 5.64 6.36
C ALA A 172 -7.93 4.55 5.65
N VAL A 173 -8.30 3.50 6.35
CA VAL A 173 -9.13 2.41 5.80
C VAL A 173 -10.59 2.84 5.64
N GLU A 174 -11.06 3.78 6.46
CA GLU A 174 -12.42 4.34 6.38
C GLU A 174 -12.59 5.33 5.22
N TYR A 175 -11.49 5.81 4.63
CA TYR A 175 -11.47 6.71 3.47
C TYR A 175 -11.96 6.04 2.19
#